data_63b1b0e292d681d9ff04d1bdafdd8380
#
_entry.id   63b1b0e292d681d9ff04d1bdafdd8380
#
_cell.length_a   1.000
_cell.length_b   1.000
_cell.length_c   1.000
_cell.angle_alpha   90.00
_cell.angle_beta   90.00
_cell.angle_gamma   90.00
#
_symmetry.space_group_name_H-M   'P 1'
#
loop_
_entity.id
_entity.type
_entity.pdbx_description
1 polymer ?
#
loop_
_entity_poly.entity_id
_entity_poly.type
_entity_poly.pdbx_seq_one_letter_code
_entity_poly.pdbx_strand_id
1 'polypeptide(L)'
;MSTDDCILDFDMQLIDLFKQMDMKTLTMKEKINNEYFRIKELLEQRPTRVELFTYMEDSIYQYCMSHAKENPFRHYLDFLNDLNELSDDEKAVYKTIGRDFINLIETTDMQKVYKMPILYAFYNQGNIKLAITDEDVLSTWKEFFSKNKNWKDFASDMTYDKYLKITDKQHLAKAKTMPIKYLKASGKGFFVEKKVLH
;
A
#
# COMPACT_ATOMS: atom_id res chain seq x y z
N MET A 1 -49.79 4.75 43.29
CA MET A 1 -48.75 3.71 43.14
C MET A 1 -47.57 4.38 42.47
N SER A 2 -46.53 4.64 43.24
CA SER A 2 -45.28 5.22 42.73
C SER A 2 -44.52 4.08 42.02
N THR A 3 -44.26 4.25 40.74
CA THR A 3 -43.33 3.40 40.02
C THR A 3 -41.93 3.91 40.37
N ASP A 4 -41.23 3.16 41.24
CA ASP A 4 -39.80 3.40 41.49
C ASP A 4 -39.03 3.08 40.23
N ASP A 5 -38.60 4.12 39.53
CA ASP A 5 -37.68 3.97 38.41
C ASP A 5 -36.31 3.52 38.97
N CYS A 6 -35.94 2.27 38.69
CA CYS A 6 -34.64 1.73 39.04
C CYS A 6 -33.60 2.34 38.09
N ILE A 7 -32.87 3.33 38.55
CA ILE A 7 -31.70 3.90 37.79
C ILE A 7 -30.52 2.99 38.09
N LEU A 8 -30.08 2.22 37.07
CA LEU A 8 -28.80 1.51 37.10
C LEU A 8 -27.72 2.43 36.62
N ASP A 9 -26.92 2.94 37.54
CA ASP A 9 -25.73 3.72 37.23
C ASP A 9 -24.54 2.76 37.12
N PHE A 10 -23.95 2.66 35.90
CA PHE A 10 -22.76 1.84 35.66
C PHE A 10 -21.52 2.68 36.00
N ASP A 11 -20.68 2.16 36.88
CA ASP A 11 -19.39 2.73 37.19
C ASP A 11 -18.51 2.68 35.92
N MET A 12 -18.23 3.85 35.35
CA MET A 12 -17.38 3.99 34.16
C MET A 12 -15.99 3.40 34.38
N GLN A 13 -15.45 3.44 35.59
CA GLN A 13 -14.16 2.85 35.95
C GLN A 13 -14.21 1.32 35.85
N LEU A 14 -15.33 0.70 36.21
CA LEU A 14 -15.53 -0.73 36.09
C LEU A 14 -15.63 -1.16 34.64
N ILE A 15 -16.32 -0.39 33.79
CA ILE A 15 -16.40 -0.62 32.35
C ILE A 15 -15.02 -0.53 31.72
N ASP A 16 -14.22 0.48 32.08
CA ASP A 16 -12.86 0.64 31.56
C ASP A 16 -11.93 -0.49 32.04
N LEU A 17 -12.11 -0.97 33.26
CA LEU A 17 -11.38 -2.13 33.77
C LEU A 17 -11.70 -3.40 32.98
N PHE A 18 -12.98 -3.67 32.71
CA PHE A 18 -13.39 -4.81 31.89
C PHE A 18 -12.84 -4.70 30.45
N LYS A 19 -12.92 -3.53 29.82
CA LYS A 19 -12.32 -3.31 28.49
C LYS A 19 -10.80 -3.57 28.51
N GLN A 20 -10.08 -3.13 29.53
CA GLN A 20 -8.64 -3.39 29.68
C GLN A 20 -8.33 -4.89 29.90
N MET A 21 -9.17 -5.61 30.64
CA MET A 21 -9.04 -7.06 30.84
C MET A 21 -9.28 -7.82 29.53
N ASP A 22 -10.32 -7.48 28.79
CA ASP A 22 -10.62 -8.06 27.49
C ASP A 22 -9.50 -7.81 26.49
N MET A 23 -8.95 -6.58 26.45
CA MET A 23 -7.82 -6.24 25.59
C MET A 23 -6.53 -7.02 25.90
N LYS A 24 -6.33 -7.44 27.15
CA LYS A 24 -5.16 -8.27 27.52
C LYS A 24 -5.27 -9.72 27.06
N THR A 25 -6.48 -10.23 26.84
CA THR A 25 -6.74 -11.60 26.39
C THR A 25 -6.74 -11.72 24.87
N LEU A 26 -6.90 -10.61 24.13
CA LEU A 26 -6.95 -10.61 22.66
C LEU A 26 -5.60 -10.95 22.04
N THR A 27 -5.65 -11.78 21.02
CA THR A 27 -4.49 -12.00 20.12
C THR A 27 -4.15 -10.72 19.35
N MET A 28 -2.92 -10.61 18.84
CA MET A 28 -2.55 -9.43 18.05
C MET A 28 -3.37 -9.30 16.77
N LYS A 29 -3.78 -10.42 16.15
CA LYS A 29 -4.70 -10.38 15.00
C LYS A 29 -6.04 -9.74 15.37
N GLU A 30 -6.62 -10.10 16.51
CA GLU A 30 -7.86 -9.50 17.00
C GLU A 30 -7.67 -8.02 17.34
N LYS A 31 -6.53 -7.63 17.90
CA LYS A 31 -6.21 -6.21 18.16
C LYS A 31 -6.12 -5.39 16.87
N ILE A 32 -5.47 -5.93 15.84
CA ILE A 32 -5.38 -5.29 14.52
C ILE A 32 -6.79 -5.12 13.91
N ASN A 33 -7.64 -6.16 14.01
CA ASN A 33 -9.01 -6.12 13.51
C ASN A 33 -9.85 -5.08 14.25
N ASN A 34 -9.79 -5.06 15.59
CA ASN A 34 -10.51 -4.10 16.42
C ASN A 34 -10.06 -2.66 16.12
N GLU A 35 -8.77 -2.46 15.90
CA GLU A 35 -8.22 -1.15 15.53
C GLU A 35 -8.72 -0.69 14.17
N TYR A 36 -8.81 -1.59 13.19
CA TYR A 36 -9.43 -1.29 11.89
C TYR A 36 -10.89 -0.82 12.06
N PHE A 37 -11.70 -1.55 12.85
CA PHE A 37 -13.09 -1.18 13.06
C PHE A 37 -13.25 0.12 13.85
N ARG A 38 -12.38 0.37 14.84
CA ARG A 38 -12.33 1.65 15.55
C ARG A 38 -12.08 2.82 14.58
N ILE A 39 -11.12 2.65 13.67
CA ILE A 39 -10.78 3.68 12.67
C ILE A 39 -11.92 3.85 11.67
N LYS A 40 -12.57 2.75 11.25
CA LYS A 40 -13.73 2.78 10.36
C LYS A 40 -14.89 3.56 10.98
N GLU A 41 -15.17 3.36 12.27
CA GLU A 41 -16.19 4.13 13.00
C GLU A 41 -15.79 5.61 13.10
N LEU A 42 -14.52 5.91 13.43
CA LEU A 42 -14.03 7.27 13.53
C LEU A 42 -14.18 8.05 12.21
N LEU A 43 -13.97 7.39 11.07
CA LEU A 43 -14.02 8.00 9.74
C LEU A 43 -15.43 7.92 9.11
N GLU A 44 -16.37 7.19 9.73
CA GLU A 44 -17.71 6.89 9.19
C GLU A 44 -17.68 6.24 7.80
N GLN A 45 -16.53 5.69 7.42
CA GLN A 45 -16.29 5.03 6.14
C GLN A 45 -15.18 3.98 6.24
N ARG A 46 -15.07 3.12 5.23
CA ARG A 46 -13.97 2.17 5.12
C ARG A 46 -12.65 2.94 4.97
N PRO A 47 -11.68 2.79 5.89
CA PRO A 47 -10.41 3.47 5.79
C PRO A 47 -9.64 3.01 4.54
N THR A 48 -8.94 3.94 3.93
CA THR A 48 -7.87 3.63 2.98
C THR A 48 -6.64 3.13 3.72
N ARG A 49 -5.69 2.53 3.01
CA ARG A 49 -4.40 2.11 3.61
C ARG A 49 -3.65 3.28 4.27
N VAL A 50 -3.74 4.47 3.70
CA VAL A 50 -3.09 5.69 4.24
C VAL A 50 -3.79 6.15 5.51
N GLU A 51 -5.12 6.15 5.53
CA GLU A 51 -5.90 6.50 6.72
C GLU A 51 -5.68 5.47 7.83
N LEU A 52 -5.68 4.18 7.51
CA LEU A 52 -5.34 3.13 8.48
C LEU A 52 -3.96 3.38 9.12
N PHE A 53 -2.95 3.71 8.32
CA PHE A 53 -1.62 4.08 8.81
C PHE A 53 -1.66 5.33 9.70
N THR A 54 -2.42 6.35 9.31
CA THR A 54 -2.46 7.66 9.99
C THR A 54 -3.10 7.58 11.37
N TYR A 55 -4.11 6.72 11.53
CA TYR A 55 -4.93 6.64 12.75
C TYR A 55 -4.66 5.41 13.60
N MET A 56 -3.83 4.47 13.14
CA MET A 56 -3.49 3.26 13.88
C MET A 56 -2.63 3.58 15.10
N GLU A 57 -2.91 2.90 16.22
CA GLU A 57 -2.09 3.01 17.43
C GLU A 57 -0.64 2.56 17.17
N ASP A 58 0.33 3.33 17.66
CA ASP A 58 1.76 3.10 17.40
C ASP A 58 2.23 1.69 17.80
N SER A 59 1.73 1.15 18.91
CA SER A 59 2.13 -0.19 19.38
C SER A 59 1.68 -1.29 18.41
N ILE A 60 0.47 -1.17 17.85
CA ILE A 60 -0.10 -2.09 16.86
C ILE A 60 0.63 -1.93 15.53
N TYR A 61 0.91 -0.70 15.11
CA TYR A 61 1.69 -0.41 13.92
C TYR A 61 3.10 -1.03 13.99
N GLN A 62 3.83 -0.85 15.08
CA GLN A 62 5.17 -1.43 15.26
C GLN A 62 5.15 -2.96 15.21
N TYR A 63 4.11 -3.57 15.78
CA TYR A 63 3.91 -5.00 15.63
C TYR A 63 3.72 -5.40 14.17
N CYS A 64 2.84 -4.73 13.43
CA CYS A 64 2.61 -4.99 12.00
C CYS A 64 3.91 -4.86 11.19
N MET A 65 4.76 -3.88 11.48
CA MET A 65 6.03 -3.68 10.78
C MET A 65 7.03 -4.82 11.03
N SER A 66 7.00 -5.43 12.20
CA SER A 66 7.88 -6.55 12.57
C SER A 66 7.35 -7.92 12.12
N HIS A 67 6.05 -8.03 11.78
CA HIS A 67 5.36 -9.28 11.43
C HIS A 67 4.75 -9.22 10.02
N ALA A 68 5.59 -9.36 9.00
CA ALA A 68 5.24 -9.15 7.59
C ALA A 68 3.99 -9.92 7.11
N LYS A 69 3.71 -11.11 7.66
CA LYS A 69 2.55 -11.94 7.28
C LYS A 69 1.23 -11.41 7.82
N GLU A 70 1.26 -10.72 8.96
CA GLU A 70 0.09 -10.17 9.64
C GLU A 70 -0.07 -8.67 9.37
N ASN A 71 0.77 -8.13 8.49
CA ASN A 71 0.83 -6.70 8.21
C ASN A 71 -0.21 -6.29 7.17
N PRO A 72 -1.31 -5.62 7.57
CA PRO A 72 -2.35 -5.17 6.65
C PRO A 72 -1.83 -4.17 5.61
N PHE A 73 -0.74 -3.46 5.91
CA PHE A 73 -0.14 -2.50 4.96
C PHE A 73 0.57 -3.19 3.78
N ARG A 74 0.93 -4.48 3.91
CA ARG A 74 1.55 -5.28 2.85
C ARG A 74 0.58 -6.19 2.11
N HIS A 75 -0.59 -6.48 2.71
CA HIS A 75 -1.59 -7.41 2.19
C HIS A 75 -2.99 -6.86 2.41
N TYR A 76 -3.22 -5.61 1.98
CA TYR A 76 -4.45 -4.89 2.34
C TYR A 76 -5.70 -5.52 1.74
N LEU A 77 -5.62 -6.02 0.50
CA LEU A 77 -6.75 -6.70 -0.13
C LEU A 77 -7.10 -8.02 0.58
N ASP A 78 -6.09 -8.81 0.96
CA ASP A 78 -6.30 -10.05 1.73
C ASP A 78 -6.86 -9.75 3.13
N PHE A 79 -6.36 -8.70 3.78
CA PHE A 79 -6.85 -8.24 5.08
C PHE A 79 -8.33 -7.83 5.01
N LEU A 80 -8.74 -7.06 4.00
CA LEU A 80 -10.14 -6.69 3.79
C LEU A 80 -11.02 -7.90 3.48
N ASN A 81 -10.49 -8.88 2.73
CA ASN A 81 -11.20 -10.14 2.50
C ASN A 81 -11.45 -10.91 3.79
N ASP A 82 -10.46 -11.02 4.67
CA ASP A 82 -10.57 -11.70 5.97
C ASP A 82 -11.62 -11.06 6.87
N LEU A 83 -11.78 -9.73 6.76
CA LEU A 83 -12.79 -8.96 7.49
C LEU A 83 -14.17 -8.92 6.81
N ASN A 84 -14.33 -9.51 5.61
CA ASN A 84 -15.53 -9.39 4.77
C ASN A 84 -15.87 -7.93 4.37
N GLU A 85 -14.85 -7.10 4.22
CA GLU A 85 -14.95 -5.67 3.89
C GLU A 85 -14.72 -5.35 2.41
N LEU A 86 -14.54 -6.36 1.56
CA LEU A 86 -14.38 -6.15 0.12
C LEU A 86 -15.69 -5.67 -0.52
N SER A 87 -15.61 -4.68 -1.41
CA SER A 87 -16.70 -4.32 -2.31
C SER A 87 -16.96 -5.45 -3.32
N ASP A 88 -18.08 -5.38 -4.05
CA ASP A 88 -18.40 -6.42 -5.02
C ASP A 88 -17.40 -6.44 -6.19
N ASP A 89 -16.91 -5.28 -6.62
CA ASP A 89 -15.86 -5.17 -7.64
C ASP A 89 -14.54 -5.78 -7.14
N GLU A 90 -14.16 -5.49 -5.89
CA GLU A 90 -12.97 -6.07 -5.28
C GLU A 90 -13.08 -7.59 -5.10
N LYS A 91 -14.26 -8.10 -4.71
CA LYS A 91 -14.53 -9.55 -4.66
C LYS A 91 -14.40 -10.21 -6.04
N ALA A 92 -14.84 -9.53 -7.10
CA ALA A 92 -14.68 -10.02 -8.45
C ALA A 92 -13.19 -10.12 -8.83
N VAL A 93 -12.39 -9.10 -8.54
CA VAL A 93 -10.94 -9.10 -8.75
C VAL A 93 -10.24 -10.15 -7.88
N TYR A 94 -10.64 -10.28 -6.60
CA TYR A 94 -10.05 -11.19 -5.62
C TYR A 94 -10.13 -12.67 -6.05
N LYS A 95 -11.18 -13.04 -6.77
CA LYS A 95 -11.40 -14.41 -7.28
C LYS A 95 -10.62 -14.73 -8.57
N THR A 96 -9.84 -13.79 -9.07
CA THR A 96 -9.11 -13.91 -10.34
C THR A 96 -7.60 -13.77 -10.13
N ILE A 97 -6.85 -13.85 -11.23
CA ILE A 97 -5.41 -13.52 -11.28
C ILE A 97 -5.13 -12.08 -10.82
N GLY A 98 -6.15 -11.23 -10.77
CA GLY A 98 -6.03 -9.85 -10.25
C GLY A 98 -5.55 -9.80 -8.82
N ARG A 99 -5.96 -10.73 -7.95
CA ARG A 99 -5.43 -10.87 -6.59
C ARG A 99 -3.90 -11.07 -6.60
N ASP A 100 -3.39 -11.98 -7.43
CA ASP A 100 -1.95 -12.27 -7.50
C ASP A 100 -1.17 -11.06 -8.00
N PHE A 101 -1.74 -10.31 -8.96
CA PHE A 101 -1.15 -9.07 -9.45
C PHE A 101 -1.11 -7.99 -8.36
N ILE A 102 -2.21 -7.77 -7.63
CA ILE A 102 -2.26 -6.80 -6.53
C ILE A 102 -1.25 -7.19 -5.45
N ASN A 103 -1.22 -8.46 -5.05
CA ASN A 103 -0.27 -8.96 -4.06
C ASN A 103 1.19 -8.77 -4.51
N LEU A 104 1.48 -8.97 -5.80
CA LEU A 104 2.79 -8.68 -6.37
C LEU A 104 3.17 -7.19 -6.19
N ILE A 105 2.24 -6.28 -6.48
CA ILE A 105 2.48 -4.84 -6.32
C ILE A 105 2.66 -4.47 -4.84
N GLU A 106 1.82 -4.98 -3.96
CA GLU A 106 1.85 -4.70 -2.52
C GLU A 106 3.12 -5.21 -1.83
N THR A 107 3.63 -6.37 -2.26
CA THR A 107 4.79 -7.03 -1.65
C THR A 107 6.11 -6.80 -2.39
N THR A 108 6.08 -6.06 -3.51
CA THR A 108 7.31 -5.84 -4.28
C THR A 108 8.32 -5.04 -3.49
N ASP A 109 9.53 -5.58 -3.35
CA ASP A 109 10.61 -4.89 -2.65
C ASP A 109 11.05 -3.65 -3.42
N MET A 110 11.09 -2.53 -2.71
CA MET A 110 11.57 -1.25 -3.21
C MET A 110 12.78 -0.80 -2.40
N GLN A 111 13.97 -1.31 -2.74
CA GLN A 111 15.21 -0.81 -2.12
C GLN A 111 15.47 0.66 -2.46
N LYS A 112 14.96 1.09 -3.62
CA LYS A 112 14.87 2.48 -4.08
C LYS A 112 13.57 2.65 -4.84
N VAL A 113 13.11 3.89 -4.95
CA VAL A 113 11.82 4.26 -5.57
C VAL A 113 11.74 3.99 -7.10
N TYR A 114 12.73 3.36 -7.70
CA TYR A 114 12.83 3.18 -9.15
C TYR A 114 11.68 2.43 -9.82
N LYS A 115 11.02 1.49 -9.12
CA LYS A 115 9.89 0.75 -9.69
C LYS A 115 8.64 1.62 -9.82
N MET A 116 8.48 2.63 -8.96
CA MET A 116 7.29 3.49 -8.95
C MET A 116 7.02 4.17 -10.29
N PRO A 117 7.98 4.89 -10.91
CA PRO A 117 7.71 5.54 -12.20
C PRO A 117 7.40 4.55 -13.33
N ILE A 118 7.87 3.30 -13.25
CA ILE A 118 7.50 2.28 -14.22
C ILE A 118 6.06 1.81 -14.00
N LEU A 119 5.64 1.60 -12.75
CA LEU A 119 4.25 1.26 -12.42
C LEU A 119 3.30 2.40 -12.80
N TYR A 120 3.71 3.66 -12.62
CA TYR A 120 2.95 4.82 -13.08
C TYR A 120 2.82 4.90 -14.60
N ALA A 121 3.77 4.37 -15.39
CA ALA A 121 3.60 4.30 -16.84
C ALA A 121 2.44 3.38 -17.24
N PHE A 122 2.17 2.31 -16.45
CA PHE A 122 1.01 1.44 -16.66
C PHE A 122 -0.28 2.04 -16.10
N TYR A 123 -0.21 2.81 -15.01
CA TYR A 123 -1.38 3.40 -14.36
C TYR A 123 -1.09 4.83 -13.94
N ASN A 124 -1.63 5.79 -14.66
CA ASN A 124 -1.51 7.20 -14.33
C ASN A 124 -2.85 7.93 -14.54
N GLN A 125 -3.23 8.76 -13.55
CA GLN A 125 -4.43 9.60 -13.58
C GLN A 125 -5.72 8.83 -13.93
N GLY A 126 -5.89 7.63 -13.39
CA GLY A 126 -7.07 6.80 -13.62
C GLY A 126 -7.05 5.99 -14.93
N ASN A 127 -6.02 6.15 -15.76
CA ASN A 127 -5.88 5.43 -17.02
C ASN A 127 -4.96 4.21 -16.87
N ILE A 128 -5.43 3.03 -17.30
CA ILE A 128 -4.66 1.79 -17.29
C ILE A 128 -4.18 1.51 -18.72
N LYS A 129 -2.87 1.30 -18.88
CA LYS A 129 -2.25 0.84 -20.12
C LYS A 129 -1.79 -0.62 -19.96
N LEU A 130 -2.18 -1.49 -20.86
CA LEU A 130 -1.70 -2.89 -20.89
C LEU A 130 -0.33 -3.04 -21.54
N ALA A 131 0.11 -2.04 -22.29
CA ALA A 131 1.44 -1.96 -22.89
C ALA A 131 1.96 -0.53 -22.77
N ILE A 132 3.24 -0.38 -22.48
CA ILE A 132 3.91 0.91 -22.37
C ILE A 132 5.10 0.96 -23.32
N THR A 133 5.35 2.14 -23.84
CA THR A 133 6.48 2.44 -24.75
C THR A 133 7.64 3.04 -23.99
N ASP A 134 8.79 3.20 -24.66
CA ASP A 134 9.92 3.94 -24.12
C ASP A 134 9.57 5.41 -23.80
N GLU A 135 8.65 5.99 -24.57
CA GLU A 135 8.17 7.37 -24.35
C GLU A 135 7.30 7.47 -23.08
N ASP A 136 6.41 6.50 -22.86
CA ASP A 136 5.60 6.42 -21.63
C ASP A 136 6.52 6.30 -20.40
N VAL A 137 7.50 5.40 -20.48
CA VAL A 137 8.49 5.21 -19.41
C VAL A 137 9.28 6.50 -19.17
N LEU A 138 9.77 7.14 -20.22
CA LEU A 138 10.58 8.36 -20.09
C LEU A 138 9.77 9.49 -19.47
N SER A 139 8.54 9.67 -19.89
CA SER A 139 7.63 10.69 -19.37
C SER A 139 7.41 10.54 -17.86
N THR A 140 6.92 9.38 -17.42
CA THR A 140 6.64 9.14 -16.00
C THR A 140 7.92 9.09 -15.15
N TRP A 141 9.02 8.62 -15.72
CA TRP A 141 10.32 8.59 -15.08
C TRP A 141 10.86 9.99 -14.79
N LYS A 142 10.86 10.87 -15.79
CA LYS A 142 11.31 12.26 -15.63
C LYS A 142 10.39 13.03 -14.69
N GLU A 143 9.07 12.87 -14.83
CA GLU A 143 8.09 13.47 -13.92
C GLU A 143 8.35 13.06 -12.46
N PHE A 144 8.53 11.77 -12.19
CA PHE A 144 8.76 11.26 -10.86
C PHE A 144 10.04 11.80 -10.23
N PHE A 145 11.16 11.73 -10.97
CA PHE A 145 12.46 12.18 -10.46
C PHE A 145 12.64 13.70 -10.40
N SER A 146 11.82 14.46 -11.12
CA SER A 146 11.80 15.92 -11.01
C SER A 146 11.04 16.41 -9.78
N LYS A 147 10.12 15.60 -9.24
CA LYS A 147 9.30 15.99 -8.06
C LYS A 147 10.10 15.89 -6.77
N ASN A 148 9.88 16.85 -5.89
CA ASN A 148 10.47 16.88 -4.54
C ASN A 148 12.02 16.74 -4.58
N LYS A 149 12.54 15.75 -3.86
CA LYS A 149 13.96 15.40 -3.82
C LYS A 149 14.25 14.01 -4.38
N ASN A 150 13.34 13.44 -5.18
CA ASN A 150 13.46 12.08 -5.71
C ASN A 150 14.71 11.92 -6.58
N TRP A 151 15.17 13.00 -7.24
CA TRP A 151 16.41 13.00 -8.01
C TRP A 151 17.64 12.54 -7.21
N LYS A 152 17.63 12.65 -5.87
CA LYS A 152 18.72 12.18 -5.01
C LYS A 152 18.89 10.65 -5.08
N ASP A 153 17.82 9.92 -5.30
CA ASP A 153 17.85 8.47 -5.42
C ASP A 153 18.39 7.98 -6.77
N PHE A 154 18.54 8.88 -7.75
CA PHE A 154 19.00 8.51 -9.08
C PHE A 154 20.41 7.89 -9.09
N ALA A 155 21.31 8.38 -8.25
CA ALA A 155 22.62 7.79 -7.97
C ALA A 155 23.12 8.23 -6.59
N SER A 156 24.06 7.49 -6.00
CA SER A 156 24.60 7.75 -4.65
C SER A 156 25.16 9.17 -4.47
N ASP A 157 25.81 9.72 -5.51
CA ASP A 157 26.45 11.05 -5.45
C ASP A 157 25.73 12.08 -6.32
N MET A 158 24.40 11.94 -6.45
CA MET A 158 23.61 12.82 -7.29
C MET A 158 23.45 14.20 -6.66
N THR A 159 23.78 15.22 -7.40
CA THR A 159 23.42 16.61 -7.15
C THR A 159 22.37 17.06 -8.15
N TYR A 160 21.61 18.12 -7.84
CA TYR A 160 20.58 18.61 -8.76
C TYR A 160 21.16 19.04 -10.11
N ASP A 161 22.32 19.69 -10.12
CA ASP A 161 23.00 20.11 -11.37
C ASP A 161 23.46 18.91 -12.22
N LYS A 162 23.89 17.84 -11.58
CA LYS A 162 24.22 16.59 -12.29
C LYS A 162 22.96 15.94 -12.87
N TYR A 163 21.87 15.93 -12.10
CA TYR A 163 20.60 15.39 -12.56
C TYR A 163 20.06 16.12 -13.80
N LEU A 164 20.11 17.44 -13.82
CA LEU A 164 19.65 18.26 -14.96
C LEU A 164 20.44 18.01 -16.27
N LYS A 165 21.66 17.48 -16.16
CA LYS A 165 22.51 17.15 -17.32
C LYS A 165 22.29 15.75 -17.87
N ILE A 166 21.43 14.93 -17.23
CA ILE A 166 21.13 13.57 -17.67
C ILE A 166 20.30 13.62 -18.94
N THR A 167 20.76 12.96 -19.98
CA THR A 167 20.04 12.87 -21.25
C THR A 167 18.91 11.86 -21.19
N ASP A 168 17.91 11.97 -22.07
CA ASP A 168 16.81 11.03 -22.19
C ASP A 168 17.29 9.59 -22.41
N LYS A 169 18.34 9.41 -23.20
CA LYS A 169 18.98 8.11 -23.41
C LYS A 169 19.52 7.52 -22.10
N GLN A 170 20.11 8.33 -21.24
CA GLN A 170 20.62 7.89 -19.93
C GLN A 170 19.50 7.58 -18.96
N HIS A 171 18.41 8.36 -18.96
CA HIS A 171 17.20 8.07 -18.19
C HIS A 171 16.61 6.71 -18.56
N LEU A 172 16.40 6.46 -19.87
CA LEU A 172 15.87 5.18 -20.36
C LEU A 172 16.82 4.01 -20.08
N ALA A 173 18.12 4.18 -20.28
CA ALA A 173 19.10 3.14 -19.96
C ALA A 173 19.02 2.74 -18.47
N LYS A 174 18.90 3.72 -17.58
CA LYS A 174 18.74 3.47 -16.14
C LYS A 174 17.44 2.73 -15.83
N ALA A 175 16.33 3.16 -16.40
CA ALA A 175 15.02 2.52 -16.24
C ALA A 175 15.04 1.05 -16.72
N LYS A 176 15.68 0.77 -17.85
CA LYS A 176 15.77 -0.58 -18.43
C LYS A 176 16.68 -1.51 -17.64
N THR A 177 17.84 -1.02 -17.22
CA THR A 177 18.87 -1.85 -16.56
C THR A 177 18.58 -2.15 -15.10
N MET A 178 17.75 -1.35 -14.45
CA MET A 178 17.42 -1.51 -13.02
C MET A 178 15.96 -1.94 -12.84
N PRO A 179 14.94 -1.03 -12.79
CA PRO A 179 13.60 -1.42 -12.39
C PRO A 179 12.91 -2.36 -13.36
N ILE A 180 12.99 -2.12 -14.68
CA ILE A 180 12.33 -2.97 -15.68
C ILE A 180 12.88 -4.40 -15.63
N LYS A 181 14.21 -4.53 -15.57
CA LYS A 181 14.86 -5.85 -15.42
C LYS A 181 14.37 -6.60 -14.18
N TYR A 182 14.27 -5.91 -13.04
CA TYR A 182 13.83 -6.52 -11.79
C TYR A 182 12.32 -6.80 -11.75
N LEU A 183 11.49 -5.92 -12.32
CA LEU A 183 10.05 -6.19 -12.48
C LEU A 183 9.81 -7.43 -13.35
N LYS A 184 10.56 -7.60 -14.44
CA LYS A 184 10.50 -8.82 -15.27
C LYS A 184 10.91 -10.07 -14.49
N ALA A 185 12.00 -10.00 -13.72
CA ALA A 185 12.52 -11.15 -12.97
C ALA A 185 11.60 -11.55 -11.80
N SER A 186 11.05 -10.58 -11.07
CA SER A 186 10.19 -10.82 -9.89
C SER A 186 8.70 -10.87 -10.20
N GLY A 187 8.30 -10.44 -11.39
CA GLY A 187 6.91 -10.20 -11.75
C GLY A 187 6.11 -11.44 -12.14
N LYS A 188 6.62 -12.66 -11.93
CA LYS A 188 5.88 -13.92 -12.14
C LYS A 188 5.12 -14.00 -13.48
N GLY A 189 5.67 -13.41 -14.54
CA GLY A 189 5.05 -13.38 -15.89
C GLY A 189 4.07 -12.22 -16.12
N PHE A 190 3.77 -11.39 -15.14
CA PHE A 190 2.93 -10.19 -15.34
C PHE A 190 3.62 -9.10 -16.18
N PHE A 191 4.96 -9.01 -16.11
CA PHE A 191 5.73 -8.03 -16.86
C PHE A 191 6.60 -8.72 -17.91
N VAL A 192 6.26 -8.50 -19.18
CA VAL A 192 6.99 -9.06 -20.34
C VAL A 192 7.46 -7.94 -21.26
N GLU A 193 8.66 -8.07 -21.79
CA GLU A 193 9.18 -7.17 -22.82
C GLU A 193 8.88 -7.73 -24.19
N LYS A 194 8.17 -6.97 -25.03
CA LYS A 194 7.95 -7.31 -26.43
C LYS A 194 8.94 -6.52 -27.29
N LYS A 195 9.68 -7.20 -28.16
CA LYS A 195 10.43 -6.54 -29.22
C LYS A 195 9.43 -6.13 -30.29
N VAL A 196 9.30 -4.84 -30.55
CA VAL A 196 8.60 -4.36 -31.74
C VAL A 196 9.59 -4.48 -32.88
N LEU A 197 9.32 -5.40 -33.81
CA LEU A 197 10.02 -5.48 -35.09
C LEU A 197 9.49 -4.32 -35.92
N HIS A 198 10.34 -3.38 -36.23
CA HIS A 198 10.09 -2.29 -37.19
C HIS A 198 10.45 -2.74 -38.58
#